data_8b3fc62c1d20c197acf8ac5040c077aa
#
_entry.id   8b3fc62c1d20c197acf8ac5040c077aa
#
_cell.length_a   1.000
_cell.length_b   1.000
_cell.length_c   1.000
_cell.angle_alpha   90.00
_cell.angle_beta   90.00
_cell.angle_gamma   90.00
#
_symmetry.space_group_name_H-M   'P 1'
#
loop_
_entity.id
_entity.type
_entity.pdbx_description
1 polymer ?
#
loop_
_entity_poly.entity_id
_entity_poly.type
_entity_poly.pdbx_seq_one_letter_code
_entity_poly.pdbx_strand_id
1 'polypeptide(L)'
;MQVDKINNLLELFYEQYKKQDKENIFLQSLREPKKKYSWKETYINIAKLSEEITKYIKKGDRCLLISENRPEWMISDLSIMLSEGITVPAYVTYTERDYEYIIDDCTPTIVIVSDKIQYEKIKNIIPKKNFIKKVIIFDYIKDLDDKFNLRTDNIFKKEAYNKNLFINLKTQRKDIACIIYTSGTQGNPKGVMLSHGGIINNCEGAYNLLKTFISDSPKFLTWLPLSHSYEHTVQFVQIVVGAKVFYAESIEKLIKNMSDCSPEIMTAVPRFYQNLYQKMSTSFNQTSGIKKVLINQTINLGKKKLNKENFSSIEKLTNFICEKLVRRKIKNQFGGSLKAFISGGGALDKEVGSFLNAIGLPTLQGYGLTETSPVVSCNSIDDIRIETVGIPFKGNLVKIADDGEILVKGENVMLGYWKNEEETNKVLKDGWLYTGDIGKFDGKFLKITDRKKDIIITPGGENISPIKIENDLNKSYLIEQSLVYGDGKPYLVCLIILSSDYKEPYKEKIQQEIEKINKNFSKIEKIKKFIIIKDQFTIENGMMTPTLKLKRYKIIKKYQKEIEKLF
;
A
#
# COMPACT_ATOMS: atom_id res chain seq x y z
N MET A 1 -13.47 -19.80 8.06
CA MET A 1 -12.34 -19.98 9.03
C MET A 1 -12.67 -19.17 10.27
N GLN A 2 -12.37 -19.67 11.46
CA GLN A 2 -12.47 -18.89 12.72
C GLN A 2 -11.10 -18.22 12.94
N VAL A 3 -10.90 -17.07 12.33
CA VAL A 3 -9.60 -16.37 12.31
C VAL A 3 -9.17 -15.92 13.70
N ASP A 4 -10.12 -15.61 14.56
CA ASP A 4 -9.92 -15.23 15.97
C ASP A 4 -9.26 -16.33 16.83
N LYS A 5 -9.35 -17.60 16.42
CA LYS A 5 -8.75 -18.74 17.13
C LYS A 5 -7.35 -19.13 16.62
N ILE A 6 -6.87 -18.48 15.58
CA ILE A 6 -5.55 -18.78 14.99
C ILE A 6 -4.43 -18.17 15.84
N ASN A 7 -3.40 -18.94 16.15
CA ASN A 7 -2.29 -18.51 17.02
C ASN A 7 -1.13 -17.84 16.28
N ASN A 8 -0.91 -18.17 14.99
CA ASN A 8 0.15 -17.58 14.19
C ASN A 8 -0.17 -17.68 12.69
N LEU A 9 0.59 -16.97 11.87
CA LEU A 9 0.38 -16.88 10.43
C LEU A 9 0.64 -18.19 9.68
N LEU A 10 1.44 -19.09 10.24
CA LEU A 10 1.69 -20.43 9.69
C LEU A 10 0.49 -21.35 9.90
N GLU A 11 -0.12 -21.28 11.08
CA GLU A 11 -1.37 -21.97 11.36
C GLU A 11 -2.49 -21.47 10.44
N LEU A 12 -2.57 -20.14 10.22
CA LEU A 12 -3.51 -19.53 9.29
C LEU A 12 -3.34 -20.10 7.87
N PHE A 13 -2.11 -20.18 7.36
CA PHE A 13 -1.82 -20.79 6.07
C PHE A 13 -2.19 -22.28 6.04
N TYR A 14 -1.81 -23.05 7.07
CA TYR A 14 -2.04 -24.48 7.11
C TYR A 14 -3.54 -24.85 7.22
N GLU A 15 -4.30 -24.10 8.04
CA GLU A 15 -5.75 -24.28 8.13
C GLU A 15 -6.47 -23.98 6.82
N GLN A 16 -6.00 -22.98 6.07
CA GLN A 16 -6.54 -22.69 4.75
C GLN A 16 -6.10 -23.73 3.73
N TYR A 17 -4.82 -24.14 3.74
CA TYR A 17 -4.30 -25.22 2.90
C TYR A 17 -5.13 -26.50 3.03
N LYS A 18 -5.52 -26.90 4.23
CA LYS A 18 -6.36 -28.10 4.44
C LYS A 18 -7.70 -28.02 3.73
N LYS A 19 -8.28 -26.83 3.59
CA LYS A 19 -9.59 -26.59 2.96
C LYS A 19 -9.54 -26.51 1.44
N GLN A 20 -8.38 -26.16 0.86
CA GLN A 20 -8.25 -25.95 -0.58
C GLN A 20 -8.05 -27.27 -1.34
N ASP A 21 -8.50 -27.30 -2.59
CA ASP A 21 -8.03 -28.30 -3.53
C ASP A 21 -6.53 -28.06 -3.79
N LYS A 22 -5.75 -29.11 -3.56
CA LYS A 22 -4.29 -29.06 -3.54
C LYS A 22 -3.67 -28.74 -4.90
N GLU A 23 -4.34 -29.11 -5.97
CA GLU A 23 -3.86 -28.89 -7.34
C GLU A 23 -4.29 -27.52 -7.92
N ASN A 24 -5.22 -26.83 -7.25
CA ASN A 24 -5.62 -25.48 -7.67
C ASN A 24 -4.45 -24.51 -7.55
N ILE A 25 -4.31 -23.65 -8.59
CA ILE A 25 -3.28 -22.60 -8.60
C ILE A 25 -3.59 -21.56 -7.53
N PHE A 26 -2.63 -21.38 -6.64
CA PHE A 26 -2.67 -20.35 -5.57
C PHE A 26 -1.92 -19.09 -6.02
N LEU A 27 -0.65 -19.23 -6.44
CA LEU A 27 0.22 -18.10 -6.78
C LEU A 27 0.58 -18.10 -8.26
N GLN A 28 0.49 -16.96 -8.94
CA GLN A 28 0.83 -16.87 -10.35
C GLN A 28 1.49 -15.52 -10.69
N SER A 29 2.68 -15.55 -11.28
CA SER A 29 3.31 -14.37 -11.88
C SER A 29 2.70 -14.08 -13.25
N LEU A 30 2.46 -12.79 -13.54
CA LEU A 30 2.13 -12.32 -14.90
C LEU A 30 3.37 -11.88 -15.67
N ARG A 31 4.51 -11.67 -14.97
CA ARG A 31 5.82 -11.39 -15.55
C ARG A 31 6.44 -12.67 -16.11
N GLU A 32 7.10 -12.58 -17.26
CA GLU A 32 7.84 -13.70 -17.83
C GLU A 32 9.15 -13.99 -17.04
N PRO A 33 9.50 -15.28 -16.84
CA PRO A 33 8.68 -16.48 -17.12
C PRO A 33 7.47 -16.57 -16.18
N LYS A 34 6.29 -16.86 -16.72
CA LYS A 34 5.02 -16.92 -15.96
C LYS A 34 4.99 -18.10 -15.00
N LYS A 35 5.73 -17.99 -13.91
CA LYS A 35 5.75 -19.01 -12.84
C LYS A 35 4.38 -19.07 -12.14
N LYS A 36 3.95 -20.28 -11.84
CA LYS A 36 2.73 -20.57 -11.09
C LYS A 36 2.96 -21.71 -10.12
N TYR A 37 2.31 -21.65 -8.98
CA TYR A 37 2.37 -22.68 -7.95
C TYR A 37 0.95 -22.99 -7.46
N SER A 38 0.63 -24.30 -7.39
CA SER A 38 -0.57 -24.78 -6.72
C SER A 38 -0.45 -24.63 -5.19
N TRP A 39 -1.53 -24.84 -4.45
CA TRP A 39 -1.49 -24.91 -2.99
C TRP A 39 -0.50 -25.97 -2.51
N LYS A 40 -0.47 -27.14 -3.17
CA LYS A 40 0.46 -28.23 -2.85
C LYS A 40 1.91 -27.86 -3.11
N GLU A 41 2.21 -27.31 -4.28
CA GLU A 41 3.58 -26.88 -4.61
C GLU A 41 4.04 -25.77 -3.68
N THR A 42 3.17 -24.82 -3.33
CA THR A 42 3.47 -23.75 -2.37
C THR A 42 3.80 -24.35 -1.00
N TYR A 43 2.97 -25.25 -0.46
CA TYR A 43 3.21 -25.93 0.80
C TYR A 43 4.55 -26.69 0.81
N ILE A 44 4.82 -27.47 -0.24
CA ILE A 44 6.06 -28.25 -0.37
C ILE A 44 7.28 -27.32 -0.42
N ASN A 45 7.21 -26.25 -1.19
CA ASN A 45 8.33 -25.33 -1.35
C ASN A 45 8.61 -24.52 -0.08
N ILE A 46 7.58 -24.16 0.68
CA ILE A 46 7.74 -23.58 2.01
C ILE A 46 8.49 -24.54 2.94
N ALA A 47 8.08 -25.80 3.00
CA ALA A 47 8.72 -26.81 3.83
C ALA A 47 10.20 -27.02 3.46
N LYS A 48 10.50 -27.20 2.16
CA LYS A 48 11.86 -27.40 1.64
C LYS A 48 12.78 -26.20 1.93
N LEU A 49 12.28 -24.99 1.71
CA LEU A 49 13.06 -23.78 1.94
C LEU A 49 13.26 -23.53 3.44
N SER A 50 12.25 -23.81 4.26
CA SER A 50 12.38 -23.73 5.73
C SER A 50 13.43 -24.70 6.27
N GLU A 51 13.45 -25.96 5.81
CA GLU A 51 14.50 -26.92 6.21
C GLU A 51 15.91 -26.44 5.84
N GLU A 52 16.05 -25.76 4.70
CA GLU A 52 17.35 -25.19 4.33
C GLU A 52 17.74 -24.03 5.23
N ILE A 53 16.81 -23.10 5.47
CA ILE A 53 17.00 -21.93 6.32
C ILE A 53 17.37 -22.33 7.76
N THR A 54 16.67 -23.32 8.32
CA THR A 54 16.88 -23.81 9.71
C THR A 54 18.32 -24.28 9.99
N LYS A 55 19.09 -24.67 8.96
CA LYS A 55 20.50 -25.06 9.13
C LYS A 55 21.39 -23.91 9.56
N TYR A 56 20.98 -22.67 9.32
CA TYR A 56 21.82 -21.49 9.48
C TYR A 56 21.32 -20.51 10.54
N ILE A 57 20.02 -20.53 10.88
CA ILE A 57 19.42 -19.58 11.82
C ILE A 57 19.03 -20.24 13.15
N LYS A 58 18.88 -19.40 14.16
CA LYS A 58 18.24 -19.71 15.43
C LYS A 58 16.92 -18.96 15.53
N LYS A 59 16.06 -19.36 16.47
CA LYS A 59 14.81 -18.64 16.77
C LYS A 59 15.07 -17.14 16.98
N GLY A 60 14.31 -16.32 16.28
CA GLY A 60 14.40 -14.87 16.34
C GLY A 60 15.53 -14.25 15.49
N ASP A 61 16.32 -15.04 14.76
CA ASP A 61 17.27 -14.50 13.79
C ASP A 61 16.53 -13.83 12.64
N ARG A 62 17.12 -12.75 12.09
CA ARG A 62 16.53 -11.98 11.00
C ARG A 62 16.98 -12.52 9.65
N CYS A 63 16.03 -12.57 8.72
CA CYS A 63 16.30 -12.88 7.33
C CYS A 63 15.87 -11.69 6.47
N LEU A 64 16.84 -11.07 5.80
CA LEU A 64 16.58 -9.92 4.92
C LEU A 64 16.05 -10.43 3.57
N LEU A 65 14.86 -9.94 3.14
CA LEU A 65 14.21 -10.35 1.89
C LEU A 65 14.14 -9.16 0.93
N ILE A 66 14.86 -9.24 -0.19
CA ILE A 66 14.97 -8.20 -1.23
C ILE A 66 14.46 -8.80 -2.55
N SER A 67 13.21 -8.53 -2.88
CA SER A 67 12.60 -9.05 -4.11
C SER A 67 11.43 -8.21 -4.57
N GLU A 68 11.24 -8.17 -5.86
CA GLU A 68 10.00 -7.75 -6.50
C GLU A 68 8.86 -8.69 -6.10
N ASN A 69 7.62 -8.24 -6.37
CA ASN A 69 6.44 -9.06 -6.17
C ASN A 69 6.46 -10.30 -7.09
N ARG A 70 6.47 -11.48 -6.48
CA ARG A 70 6.48 -12.77 -7.19
C ARG A 70 6.11 -13.91 -6.22
N PRO A 71 5.69 -15.07 -6.73
CA PRO A 71 5.32 -16.21 -5.89
C PRO A 71 6.35 -16.60 -4.84
N GLU A 72 7.64 -16.59 -5.21
CA GLU A 72 8.74 -16.98 -4.33
C GLU A 72 8.91 -16.03 -3.13
N TRP A 73 8.37 -14.80 -3.23
CA TRP A 73 8.36 -13.85 -2.13
C TRP A 73 7.51 -14.38 -0.95
N MET A 74 6.26 -14.77 -1.22
CA MET A 74 5.36 -15.36 -0.20
C MET A 74 5.91 -16.69 0.33
N ILE A 75 6.45 -17.53 -0.55
CA ILE A 75 7.06 -18.80 -0.17
C ILE A 75 8.22 -18.55 0.81
N SER A 76 9.08 -17.56 0.54
CA SER A 76 10.21 -17.23 1.41
C SER A 76 9.77 -16.65 2.74
N ASP A 77 8.79 -15.74 2.76
CA ASP A 77 8.27 -15.13 3.97
C ASP A 77 7.73 -16.20 4.94
N LEU A 78 6.87 -17.10 4.43
CA LEU A 78 6.36 -18.22 5.22
C LEU A 78 7.45 -19.22 5.61
N SER A 79 8.48 -19.43 4.78
CA SER A 79 9.60 -20.32 5.10
C SER A 79 10.48 -19.77 6.22
N ILE A 80 10.74 -18.48 6.23
CA ILE A 80 11.46 -17.80 7.31
C ILE A 80 10.69 -17.95 8.62
N MET A 81 9.40 -17.67 8.62
CA MET A 81 8.54 -17.82 9.79
C MET A 81 8.49 -19.28 10.27
N LEU A 82 8.41 -20.26 9.36
CA LEU A 82 8.40 -21.69 9.69
C LEU A 82 9.72 -22.16 10.29
N SER A 83 10.82 -21.46 10.00
CA SER A 83 12.14 -21.66 10.61
C SER A 83 12.31 -20.93 11.94
N GLU A 84 11.24 -20.36 12.51
CA GLU A 84 11.25 -19.48 13.70
C GLU A 84 12.11 -18.20 13.50
N GLY A 85 12.38 -17.81 12.26
CA GLY A 85 13.07 -16.58 11.89
C GLY A 85 12.10 -15.38 11.78
N ILE A 86 12.67 -14.18 11.71
CA ILE A 86 11.95 -12.93 11.55
C ILE A 86 12.22 -12.39 10.15
N THR A 87 11.18 -12.17 9.35
CA THR A 87 11.32 -11.58 8.02
C THR A 87 11.61 -10.08 8.13
N VAL A 88 12.64 -9.62 7.41
CA VAL A 88 12.95 -8.20 7.24
C VAL A 88 12.80 -7.88 5.74
N PRO A 89 11.61 -7.48 5.29
CA PRO A 89 11.41 -7.16 3.88
C PRO A 89 11.99 -5.78 3.56
N ALA A 90 12.73 -5.68 2.44
CA ALA A 90 13.32 -4.43 1.99
C ALA A 90 12.90 -4.07 0.56
N TYR A 91 12.77 -2.78 0.29
CA TYR A 91 12.38 -2.30 -1.04
C TYR A 91 13.49 -2.52 -2.06
N VAL A 92 13.14 -3.05 -3.22
CA VAL A 92 14.06 -3.22 -4.37
C VAL A 92 14.62 -1.89 -4.91
N THR A 93 14.02 -0.78 -4.55
CA THR A 93 14.43 0.58 -4.94
C THR A 93 15.45 1.21 -4.00
N TYR A 94 15.82 0.52 -2.92
CA TYR A 94 16.87 0.99 -2.02
C TYR A 94 18.24 1.02 -2.69
N THR A 95 19.06 1.97 -2.27
CA THR A 95 20.46 2.11 -2.69
C THR A 95 21.36 1.19 -1.85
N GLU A 96 22.62 1.01 -2.27
CA GLU A 96 23.64 0.29 -1.49
C GLU A 96 23.76 0.83 -0.05
N ARG A 97 23.74 2.16 0.11
CA ARG A 97 23.79 2.81 1.43
C ARG A 97 22.57 2.48 2.30
N ASP A 98 21.37 2.44 1.70
CA ASP A 98 20.14 2.10 2.44
C ASP A 98 20.21 0.64 2.92
N TYR A 99 20.70 -0.26 2.06
CA TYR A 99 20.88 -1.67 2.43
C TYR A 99 21.95 -1.84 3.50
N GLU A 100 23.08 -1.14 3.40
CA GLU A 100 24.14 -1.20 4.42
C GLU A 100 23.58 -0.81 5.78
N TYR A 101 22.83 0.29 5.86
CA TYR A 101 22.18 0.71 7.10
C TYR A 101 21.22 -0.36 7.66
N ILE A 102 20.33 -0.92 6.84
CA ILE A 102 19.38 -1.94 7.29
C ILE A 102 20.09 -3.21 7.74
N ILE A 103 21.12 -3.65 7.00
CA ILE A 103 21.94 -4.82 7.33
C ILE A 103 22.66 -4.63 8.67
N ASP A 104 23.22 -3.45 8.92
CA ASP A 104 23.91 -3.16 10.18
C ASP A 104 22.95 -3.09 11.37
N ASP A 105 21.77 -2.54 11.16
CA ASP A 105 20.76 -2.40 12.22
C ASP A 105 20.09 -3.74 12.55
N CYS A 106 19.58 -4.48 11.56
CA CYS A 106 18.89 -5.74 11.81
C CYS A 106 19.81 -6.95 11.92
N THR A 107 21.08 -6.86 11.50
CA THR A 107 22.07 -7.95 11.55
C THR A 107 21.52 -9.29 11.04
N PRO A 108 21.15 -9.42 9.76
CA PRO A 108 20.48 -10.60 9.24
C PRO A 108 21.46 -11.78 9.11
N THR A 109 21.03 -12.96 9.52
CA THR A 109 21.82 -14.20 9.36
C THR A 109 21.77 -14.74 7.93
N ILE A 110 20.63 -14.50 7.25
CA ILE A 110 20.40 -14.87 5.84
C ILE A 110 19.95 -13.64 5.08
N VAL A 111 20.41 -13.52 3.83
CA VAL A 111 19.89 -12.56 2.86
C VAL A 111 19.28 -13.33 1.70
N ILE A 112 18.05 -12.98 1.31
CA ILE A 112 17.34 -13.58 0.18
C ILE A 112 17.15 -12.51 -0.88
N VAL A 113 17.56 -12.78 -2.12
CA VAL A 113 17.44 -11.83 -3.25
C VAL A 113 16.74 -12.48 -4.44
N SER A 114 16.01 -11.66 -5.22
CA SER A 114 15.31 -12.15 -6.40
C SER A 114 16.23 -12.50 -7.55
N ASP A 115 17.14 -11.60 -7.92
CA ASP A 115 17.89 -11.66 -9.15
C ASP A 115 19.27 -11.00 -9.06
N LYS A 116 19.97 -10.96 -10.20
CA LYS A 116 21.30 -10.34 -10.32
C LYS A 116 21.28 -8.85 -9.96
N ILE A 117 20.21 -8.12 -10.34
CA ILE A 117 20.12 -6.67 -10.09
C ILE A 117 20.13 -6.39 -8.58
N GLN A 118 19.36 -7.15 -7.80
CA GLN A 118 19.31 -6.98 -6.35
C GLN A 118 20.59 -7.51 -5.68
N TYR A 119 21.16 -8.59 -6.19
CA TYR A 119 22.44 -9.10 -5.69
C TYR A 119 23.59 -8.09 -5.85
N GLU A 120 23.71 -7.45 -7.00
CA GLU A 120 24.74 -6.44 -7.28
C GLU A 120 24.73 -5.27 -6.28
N LYS A 121 23.56 -4.90 -5.75
CA LYS A 121 23.42 -3.82 -4.76
C LYS A 121 23.99 -4.16 -3.38
N ILE A 122 24.17 -5.44 -3.07
CA ILE A 122 24.62 -5.90 -1.74
C ILE A 122 25.93 -6.67 -1.78
N LYS A 123 26.43 -7.05 -2.96
CA LYS A 123 27.64 -7.88 -3.11
C LYS A 123 28.87 -7.31 -2.43
N ASN A 124 29.03 -5.99 -2.36
CA ASN A 124 30.16 -5.33 -1.70
C ASN A 124 29.97 -5.19 -0.17
N ILE A 125 28.73 -5.32 0.31
CA ILE A 125 28.38 -5.24 1.73
C ILE A 125 28.58 -6.60 2.39
N ILE A 126 28.07 -7.67 1.77
CA ILE A 126 28.03 -9.02 2.34
C ILE A 126 29.39 -9.51 2.87
N PRO A 127 30.52 -9.43 2.12
CA PRO A 127 31.80 -9.93 2.59
C PRO A 127 32.33 -9.24 3.85
N LYS A 128 31.84 -8.04 4.15
CA LYS A 128 32.23 -7.24 5.32
C LYS A 128 31.44 -7.60 6.58
N LYS A 129 30.41 -8.47 6.46
CA LYS A 129 29.43 -8.75 7.53
C LYS A 129 29.48 -10.25 7.90
N ASN A 130 30.32 -10.59 8.88
CA ASN A 130 30.58 -11.97 9.33
C ASN A 130 29.33 -12.68 9.92
N PHE A 131 28.29 -11.95 10.30
CA PHE A 131 27.03 -12.50 10.78
C PHE A 131 26.15 -13.06 9.66
N ILE A 132 26.34 -12.66 8.38
CA ILE A 132 25.63 -13.22 7.23
C ILE A 132 26.25 -14.57 6.88
N LYS A 133 25.48 -15.65 7.03
CA LYS A 133 25.96 -17.01 6.78
C LYS A 133 25.67 -17.50 5.38
N LYS A 134 24.57 -17.07 4.78
CA LYS A 134 24.12 -17.51 3.45
C LYS A 134 23.38 -16.42 2.71
N VAL A 135 23.48 -16.48 1.38
CA VAL A 135 22.60 -15.75 0.44
C VAL A 135 21.76 -16.77 -0.31
N ILE A 136 20.46 -16.56 -0.37
CA ILE A 136 19.51 -17.38 -1.15
C ILE A 136 19.05 -16.56 -2.35
N ILE A 137 19.06 -17.16 -3.55
CA ILE A 137 18.81 -16.44 -4.81
C ILE A 137 17.71 -17.16 -5.57
N PHE A 138 16.71 -16.40 -6.06
CA PHE A 138 15.60 -16.99 -6.81
C PHE A 138 15.98 -17.29 -8.25
N ASP A 139 16.58 -16.34 -8.95
CA ASP A 139 16.94 -16.51 -10.35
C ASP A 139 18.41 -16.91 -10.52
N TYR A 140 18.73 -17.62 -11.59
CA TYR A 140 20.09 -18.05 -11.84
C TYR A 140 21.04 -16.87 -12.09
N ILE A 141 22.16 -16.85 -11.36
CA ILE A 141 23.27 -15.93 -11.57
C ILE A 141 24.51 -16.79 -11.86
N LYS A 142 25.14 -16.53 -13.00
CA LYS A 142 26.36 -17.24 -13.43
C LYS A 142 27.54 -16.85 -12.52
N ASP A 143 28.48 -17.82 -12.31
CA ASP A 143 29.78 -17.63 -11.66
C ASP A 143 29.71 -17.20 -10.17
N LEU A 144 28.65 -17.56 -9.45
CA LEU A 144 28.58 -17.42 -8.00
C LEU A 144 29.14 -18.64 -7.26
N ASP A 145 29.78 -18.39 -6.10
CA ASP A 145 30.23 -19.46 -5.19
C ASP A 145 29.02 -20.20 -4.59
N ASP A 146 28.79 -21.42 -5.00
CA ASP A 146 27.68 -22.29 -4.54
C ASP A 146 27.82 -22.69 -3.06
N LYS A 147 28.99 -22.53 -2.43
CA LYS A 147 29.15 -22.82 -1.00
C LYS A 147 28.50 -21.75 -0.14
N PHE A 148 28.53 -20.51 -0.59
CA PHE A 148 27.96 -19.36 0.12
C PHE A 148 26.57 -18.99 -0.40
N ASN A 149 26.35 -19.12 -1.71
CA ASN A 149 25.10 -18.76 -2.38
C ASN A 149 24.26 -20.02 -2.66
N LEU A 150 23.02 -20.01 -2.21
CA LEU A 150 22.07 -21.12 -2.41
C LEU A 150 21.01 -20.69 -3.42
N ARG A 151 20.59 -21.62 -4.28
CA ARG A 151 19.58 -21.36 -5.30
C ARG A 151 18.26 -22.02 -4.95
N THR A 152 17.16 -21.28 -5.04
CA THR A 152 15.84 -21.81 -4.73
C THR A 152 15.43 -22.93 -5.68
N ASP A 153 15.82 -22.89 -6.97
CA ASP A 153 15.51 -23.95 -7.92
C ASP A 153 16.16 -25.30 -7.54
N ASN A 154 17.37 -25.29 -6.96
CA ASN A 154 18.00 -26.47 -6.44
C ASN A 154 17.31 -26.98 -5.16
N ILE A 155 16.89 -26.05 -4.29
CA ILE A 155 16.15 -26.38 -3.06
C ILE A 155 14.78 -26.99 -3.41
N PHE A 156 14.05 -26.41 -4.33
CA PHE A 156 12.71 -26.86 -4.70
C PHE A 156 12.69 -28.19 -5.46
N LYS A 157 13.79 -28.56 -6.14
CA LYS A 157 13.94 -29.86 -6.82
C LYS A 157 14.23 -31.03 -5.86
N LYS A 158 14.58 -30.79 -4.59
CA LYS A 158 14.80 -31.87 -3.61
C LYS A 158 13.55 -32.74 -3.51
N GLU A 159 13.71 -34.07 -3.51
CA GLU A 159 12.57 -34.99 -3.40
C GLU A 159 12.02 -35.07 -1.96
N ALA A 160 12.91 -35.16 -0.99
CA ALA A 160 12.54 -35.31 0.42
C ALA A 160 12.25 -33.95 1.08
N TYR A 161 11.25 -33.92 1.92
CA TYR A 161 10.94 -32.83 2.85
C TYR A 161 10.17 -33.35 4.06
N ASN A 162 10.27 -32.67 5.20
CA ASN A 162 9.53 -33.03 6.40
C ASN A 162 8.06 -32.56 6.31
N LYS A 163 7.15 -33.52 6.20
CA LYS A 163 5.69 -33.28 6.10
C LYS A 163 5.06 -32.77 7.41
N ASN A 164 5.78 -32.87 8.54
CA ASN A 164 5.24 -32.57 9.87
C ASN A 164 5.63 -31.15 10.39
N LEU A 165 6.31 -30.34 9.60
CA LEU A 165 6.78 -29.01 10.03
C LEU A 165 5.64 -28.09 10.48
N PHE A 166 4.49 -28.17 9.84
CA PHE A 166 3.31 -27.36 10.18
C PHE A 166 2.47 -27.92 11.35
N ILE A 167 2.79 -29.10 11.90
CA ILE A 167 1.98 -29.75 12.92
C ILE A 167 2.37 -29.29 14.33
N ASN A 168 3.66 -28.99 14.56
CA ASN A 168 4.21 -28.67 15.89
C ASN A 168 4.70 -27.21 15.96
N LEU A 169 3.85 -26.28 15.54
CA LEU A 169 4.20 -24.84 15.57
C LEU A 169 4.27 -24.33 17.00
N LYS A 170 5.41 -23.74 17.37
CA LYS A 170 5.65 -23.15 18.70
C LYS A 170 5.41 -21.64 18.75
N THR A 171 5.34 -21.02 17.59
CA THR A 171 5.15 -19.57 17.43
C THR A 171 3.79 -19.14 17.96
N GLN A 172 3.78 -18.04 18.71
CA GLN A 172 2.58 -17.48 19.37
C GLN A 172 2.19 -16.16 18.74
N ARG A 173 0.95 -15.71 19.00
CA ARG A 173 0.44 -14.41 18.52
C ARG A 173 1.36 -13.22 18.85
N LYS A 174 1.98 -13.22 20.04
CA LYS A 174 2.88 -12.16 20.51
C LYS A 174 4.27 -12.15 19.89
N ASP A 175 4.68 -13.24 19.23
CA ASP A 175 6.00 -13.34 18.63
C ASP A 175 6.11 -12.40 17.41
N ILE A 176 7.31 -11.89 17.14
CA ILE A 176 7.58 -11.01 16.01
C ILE A 176 7.49 -11.83 14.72
N ALA A 177 6.60 -11.42 13.81
CA ALA A 177 6.50 -12.00 12.46
C ALA A 177 7.48 -11.33 11.49
N CYS A 178 7.53 -10.00 11.52
CA CYS A 178 8.40 -9.23 10.63
C CYS A 178 8.84 -7.91 11.26
N ILE A 179 9.94 -7.35 10.70
CA ILE A 179 10.40 -5.99 11.00
C ILE A 179 10.37 -5.19 9.70
N ILE A 180 9.50 -4.19 9.61
CA ILE A 180 9.33 -3.37 8.41
C ILE A 180 9.95 -2.00 8.63
N TYR A 181 10.97 -1.67 7.82
CA TYR A 181 11.63 -0.38 7.88
C TYR A 181 10.80 0.70 7.20
N THR A 182 10.43 1.72 7.97
CA THR A 182 9.71 2.90 7.48
C THR A 182 10.66 4.06 7.30
N SER A 183 10.53 4.79 6.20
CA SER A 183 11.27 6.04 6.02
C SER A 183 10.73 7.07 7.00
N GLY A 184 11.41 7.26 8.12
CA GLY A 184 11.14 8.36 9.04
C GLY A 184 11.19 9.72 8.32
N THR A 185 10.37 10.67 8.75
CA THR A 185 10.27 11.99 8.10
C THR A 185 11.55 12.83 8.28
N GLN A 186 12.45 12.49 9.19
CA GLN A 186 13.63 13.29 9.55
C GLN A 186 14.86 12.45 9.96
N GLY A 187 15.10 11.28 9.37
CA GLY A 187 16.26 10.49 9.79
C GLY A 187 16.40 9.14 9.10
N ASN A 188 17.19 8.27 9.69
CA ASN A 188 17.34 6.89 9.25
C ASN A 188 16.02 6.11 9.39
N PRO A 189 15.75 5.14 8.52
CA PRO A 189 14.56 4.30 8.63
C PRO A 189 14.49 3.59 9.99
N LYS A 190 13.26 3.48 10.55
CA LYS A 190 13.01 2.76 11.79
C LYS A 190 12.39 1.42 11.49
N GLY A 191 12.87 0.36 12.10
CA GLY A 191 12.32 -0.98 11.99
C GLY A 191 11.10 -1.16 12.90
N VAL A 192 9.91 -1.25 12.33
CA VAL A 192 8.66 -1.48 13.07
C VAL A 192 8.48 -2.97 13.29
N MET A 193 8.41 -3.40 14.55
CA MET A 193 8.22 -4.82 14.92
C MET A 193 6.72 -5.16 14.91
N LEU A 194 6.29 -6.01 13.98
CA LEU A 194 4.92 -6.50 13.87
C LEU A 194 4.81 -7.93 14.36
N SER A 195 3.79 -8.19 15.19
CA SER A 195 3.54 -9.53 15.72
C SER A 195 2.66 -10.35 14.79
N HIS A 196 2.70 -11.67 14.94
CA HIS A 196 1.75 -12.57 14.27
C HIS A 196 0.30 -12.18 14.60
N GLY A 197 0.00 -11.89 15.86
CA GLY A 197 -1.33 -11.50 16.31
C GLY A 197 -1.82 -10.20 15.70
N GLY A 198 -0.94 -9.20 15.56
CA GLY A 198 -1.30 -7.91 14.93
C GLY A 198 -1.74 -8.08 13.48
N ILE A 199 -1.02 -8.90 12.71
CA ILE A 199 -1.37 -9.20 11.32
C ILE A 199 -2.66 -10.05 11.26
N ILE A 200 -2.85 -11.03 12.16
CA ILE A 200 -4.06 -11.86 12.23
C ILE A 200 -5.29 -11.02 12.59
N ASN A 201 -5.18 -10.05 13.49
CA ASN A 201 -6.26 -9.12 13.81
C ASN A 201 -6.72 -8.37 12.55
N ASN A 202 -5.78 -7.90 11.74
CA ASN A 202 -6.07 -7.26 10.45
C ASN A 202 -6.73 -8.23 9.47
N CYS A 203 -6.27 -9.48 9.42
CA CYS A 203 -6.88 -10.53 8.59
C CYS A 203 -8.32 -10.82 9.00
N GLU A 204 -8.63 -10.86 10.30
CA GLU A 204 -10.00 -11.02 10.79
C GLU A 204 -10.89 -9.87 10.34
N GLY A 205 -10.45 -8.62 10.54
CA GLY A 205 -11.18 -7.43 10.12
C GLY A 205 -11.45 -7.41 8.61
N ALA A 206 -10.42 -7.67 7.81
CA ALA A 206 -10.53 -7.71 6.36
C ALA A 206 -11.39 -8.89 5.88
N TYR A 207 -11.29 -10.07 6.48
CA TYR A 207 -12.15 -11.22 6.16
C TYR A 207 -13.62 -10.91 6.41
N ASN A 208 -13.93 -10.31 7.55
CA ASN A 208 -15.31 -9.92 7.89
C ASN A 208 -15.88 -8.87 6.94
N LEU A 209 -15.02 -7.97 6.42
CA LEU A 209 -15.39 -6.98 5.41
C LEU A 209 -15.65 -7.63 4.04
N LEU A 210 -14.80 -8.52 3.60
CA LEU A 210 -14.78 -9.04 2.22
C LEU A 210 -15.76 -10.21 1.99
N LYS A 211 -15.93 -11.11 2.99
CA LYS A 211 -16.71 -12.36 2.86
C LYS A 211 -18.14 -12.19 2.38
N THR A 212 -18.71 -10.99 2.52
CA THR A 212 -20.10 -10.69 2.15
C THR A 212 -20.29 -10.50 0.65
N PHE A 213 -19.23 -10.25 -0.12
CA PHE A 213 -19.36 -9.89 -1.53
C PHE A 213 -18.32 -10.50 -2.49
N ILE A 214 -17.31 -11.20 -1.97
CA ILE A 214 -16.35 -11.94 -2.82
C ILE A 214 -16.84 -13.36 -3.11
N SER A 215 -16.27 -14.02 -4.13
CA SER A 215 -16.52 -15.43 -4.42
C SER A 215 -15.78 -16.35 -3.46
N ASP A 216 -16.07 -17.66 -3.51
CA ASP A 216 -15.39 -18.68 -2.67
C ASP A 216 -13.90 -18.87 -3.00
N SER A 217 -13.48 -18.52 -4.22
CA SER A 217 -12.09 -18.50 -4.65
C SER A 217 -11.79 -17.21 -5.39
N PRO A 218 -11.69 -16.08 -4.65
CA PRO A 218 -11.57 -14.77 -5.26
C PRO A 218 -10.20 -14.57 -5.90
N LYS A 219 -10.16 -13.77 -6.95
CA LYS A 219 -8.91 -13.40 -7.62
C LYS A 219 -8.43 -12.05 -7.10
N PHE A 220 -7.15 -12.00 -6.73
CA PHE A 220 -6.46 -10.78 -6.33
C PHE A 220 -5.34 -10.46 -7.30
N LEU A 221 -5.14 -9.17 -7.58
CA LEU A 221 -3.98 -8.66 -8.31
C LEU A 221 -3.10 -7.86 -7.36
N THR A 222 -1.92 -8.39 -7.07
CA THR A 222 -0.89 -7.79 -6.20
C THR A 222 0.10 -7.02 -7.04
N TRP A 223 0.26 -5.71 -6.79
CA TRP A 223 1.18 -4.82 -7.49
C TRP A 223 1.91 -3.84 -6.57
N LEU A 224 1.29 -3.49 -5.42
CA LEU A 224 1.98 -2.70 -4.40
C LEU A 224 3.13 -3.53 -3.81
N PRO A 225 4.23 -2.88 -3.38
CA PRO A 225 5.39 -3.63 -2.87
C PRO A 225 5.04 -4.48 -1.64
N LEU A 226 5.34 -5.78 -1.71
CA LEU A 226 5.20 -6.72 -0.58
C LEU A 226 6.11 -6.38 0.61
N SER A 227 7.15 -5.57 0.38
CA SER A 227 7.98 -4.99 1.43
C SER A 227 7.31 -3.86 2.23
N HIS A 228 6.13 -3.39 1.78
CA HIS A 228 5.31 -2.43 2.53
C HIS A 228 4.27 -3.16 3.37
N SER A 229 4.08 -2.73 4.63
CA SER A 229 3.14 -3.36 5.58
C SER A 229 1.73 -3.58 5.01
N TYR A 230 1.25 -2.68 4.15
CA TYR A 230 -0.08 -2.78 3.57
C TYR A 230 -0.22 -4.03 2.69
N GLU A 231 0.60 -4.16 1.66
CA GLU A 231 0.52 -5.32 0.75
C GLU A 231 1.01 -6.59 1.43
N HIS A 232 1.98 -6.50 2.36
CA HIS A 232 2.43 -7.64 3.15
C HIS A 232 1.27 -8.25 3.96
N THR A 233 0.48 -7.43 4.65
CA THR A 233 -0.70 -7.93 5.39
C THR A 233 -1.79 -8.42 4.45
N VAL A 234 -2.01 -7.75 3.31
CA VAL A 234 -2.97 -8.21 2.28
C VAL A 234 -2.62 -9.61 1.76
N GLN A 235 -1.33 -9.97 1.68
CA GLN A 235 -0.89 -11.33 1.36
C GLN A 235 -1.52 -12.38 2.31
N PHE A 236 -1.60 -12.11 3.60
CA PHE A 236 -2.24 -13.00 4.57
C PHE A 236 -3.77 -12.96 4.48
N VAL A 237 -4.36 -11.82 4.13
CA VAL A 237 -5.79 -11.74 3.80
C VAL A 237 -6.12 -12.62 2.61
N GLN A 238 -5.28 -12.65 1.56
CA GLN A 238 -5.43 -13.52 0.39
C GLN A 238 -5.42 -15.00 0.79
N ILE A 239 -4.58 -15.38 1.75
CA ILE A 239 -4.59 -16.74 2.32
C ILE A 239 -5.92 -17.02 3.02
N VAL A 240 -6.37 -16.13 3.91
CA VAL A 240 -7.63 -16.33 4.69
C VAL A 240 -8.84 -16.55 3.80
N VAL A 241 -8.95 -15.81 2.71
CA VAL A 241 -10.09 -15.90 1.78
C VAL A 241 -9.91 -17.01 0.72
N GLY A 242 -8.80 -17.76 0.74
CA GLY A 242 -8.52 -18.82 -0.25
C GLY A 242 -8.36 -18.28 -1.67
N ALA A 243 -7.75 -17.12 -1.82
CA ALA A 243 -7.65 -16.44 -3.10
C ALA A 243 -6.73 -17.15 -4.09
N LYS A 244 -6.96 -16.89 -5.38
CA LYS A 244 -5.95 -17.02 -6.43
C LYS A 244 -5.24 -15.67 -6.58
N VAL A 245 -3.93 -15.66 -6.35
CA VAL A 245 -3.11 -14.45 -6.31
C VAL A 245 -2.33 -14.29 -7.60
N PHE A 246 -2.52 -13.16 -8.27
CA PHE A 246 -1.74 -12.77 -9.44
C PHE A 246 -0.78 -11.65 -9.06
N TYR A 247 0.49 -11.80 -9.45
CA TYR A 247 1.49 -10.76 -9.30
C TYR A 247 1.64 -9.99 -10.61
N ALA A 248 1.42 -8.68 -10.57
CA ALA A 248 1.48 -7.81 -11.73
C ALA A 248 2.87 -7.79 -12.38
N GLU A 249 2.89 -7.58 -13.68
CA GLU A 249 4.14 -7.51 -14.46
C GLU A 249 4.89 -6.20 -14.20
N SER A 250 4.17 -5.07 -14.30
CA SER A 250 4.67 -3.72 -14.00
C SER A 250 3.50 -2.75 -13.81
N ILE A 251 3.79 -1.53 -13.33
CA ILE A 251 2.78 -0.47 -13.14
C ILE A 251 2.18 -0.04 -14.49
N GLU A 252 3.00 0.06 -15.54
CA GLU A 252 2.59 0.47 -16.88
C GLU A 252 1.60 -0.52 -17.50
N LYS A 253 1.77 -1.81 -17.19
CA LYS A 253 0.92 -2.89 -17.69
C LYS A 253 -0.27 -3.22 -16.77
N LEU A 254 -0.45 -2.47 -15.69
CA LEU A 254 -1.41 -2.83 -14.63
C LEU A 254 -2.84 -2.99 -15.15
N ILE A 255 -3.32 -2.06 -15.99
CA ILE A 255 -4.68 -2.14 -16.56
C ILE A 255 -4.82 -3.37 -17.47
N LYS A 256 -3.79 -3.69 -18.28
CA LYS A 256 -3.76 -4.91 -19.07
C LYS A 256 -3.78 -6.14 -18.17
N ASN A 257 -2.96 -6.17 -17.13
CA ASN A 257 -2.93 -7.28 -16.18
C ASN A 257 -4.29 -7.47 -15.48
N MET A 258 -5.02 -6.39 -15.15
CA MET A 258 -6.39 -6.50 -14.64
C MET A 258 -7.34 -7.13 -15.64
N SER A 259 -7.25 -6.72 -16.92
CA SER A 259 -8.05 -7.34 -17.99
C SER A 259 -7.75 -8.84 -18.15
N ASP A 260 -6.46 -9.23 -18.07
CA ASP A 260 -6.00 -10.59 -18.28
C ASP A 260 -6.40 -11.55 -17.13
N CYS A 261 -6.30 -11.12 -15.87
CA CYS A 261 -6.59 -11.97 -14.71
C CYS A 261 -8.01 -11.78 -14.13
N SER A 262 -8.71 -10.71 -14.50
CA SER A 262 -10.07 -10.40 -14.02
C SER A 262 -10.19 -10.44 -12.49
N PRO A 263 -9.46 -9.58 -11.74
CA PRO A 263 -9.46 -9.64 -10.28
C PRO A 263 -10.80 -9.18 -9.71
N GLU A 264 -11.18 -9.76 -8.57
CA GLU A 264 -12.33 -9.29 -7.78
C GLU A 264 -11.93 -8.15 -6.84
N ILE A 265 -10.72 -8.20 -6.29
CA ILE A 265 -10.17 -7.22 -5.36
C ILE A 265 -8.78 -6.77 -5.85
N MET A 266 -8.54 -5.48 -5.74
CA MET A 266 -7.21 -4.91 -5.92
C MET A 266 -6.99 -3.79 -4.90
N THR A 267 -5.88 -3.87 -4.19
CA THR A 267 -5.38 -2.79 -3.32
C THR A 267 -4.69 -1.72 -4.17
N ALA A 268 -4.86 -0.46 -3.84
CA ALA A 268 -4.15 0.62 -4.50
C ALA A 268 -3.98 1.84 -3.58
N VAL A 269 -3.21 2.80 -4.06
CA VAL A 269 -2.90 4.05 -3.35
C VAL A 269 -3.55 5.25 -4.04
N PRO A 270 -3.77 6.39 -3.35
CA PRO A 270 -4.49 7.55 -3.90
C PRO A 270 -3.97 8.03 -5.25
N ARG A 271 -2.66 8.00 -5.48
CA ARG A 271 -2.05 8.40 -6.75
C ARG A 271 -2.54 7.58 -7.95
N PHE A 272 -2.73 6.28 -7.77
CA PHE A 272 -3.32 5.42 -8.81
C PHE A 272 -4.73 5.89 -9.19
N TYR A 273 -5.55 6.19 -8.20
CA TYR A 273 -6.92 6.65 -8.42
C TYR A 273 -7.00 8.04 -9.06
N GLN A 274 -6.10 8.95 -8.67
CA GLN A 274 -5.97 10.27 -9.31
C GLN A 274 -5.63 10.15 -10.80
N ASN A 275 -4.64 9.33 -11.15
CA ASN A 275 -4.26 9.08 -12.53
C ASN A 275 -5.41 8.43 -13.33
N LEU A 276 -6.13 7.50 -12.72
CA LEU A 276 -7.29 6.86 -13.33
C LEU A 276 -8.41 7.87 -13.58
N TYR A 277 -8.71 8.70 -12.57
CA TYR A 277 -9.69 9.79 -12.68
C TYR A 277 -9.34 10.76 -13.81
N GLN A 278 -8.11 11.24 -13.89
CA GLN A 278 -7.65 12.17 -14.93
C GLN A 278 -7.83 11.56 -16.34
N LYS A 279 -7.34 10.33 -16.54
CA LYS A 279 -7.46 9.63 -17.84
C LYS A 279 -8.91 9.44 -18.26
N MET A 280 -9.76 8.99 -17.33
CA MET A 280 -11.17 8.75 -17.63
C MET A 280 -11.95 10.05 -17.85
N SER A 281 -11.72 11.07 -17.02
CA SER A 281 -12.37 12.39 -17.16
C SER A 281 -12.02 13.05 -18.49
N THR A 282 -10.73 13.00 -18.89
CA THR A 282 -10.28 13.50 -20.20
C THR A 282 -11.00 12.76 -21.35
N SER A 283 -11.01 11.43 -21.30
CA SER A 283 -11.71 10.62 -22.31
C SER A 283 -13.21 10.93 -22.38
N PHE A 284 -13.86 11.10 -21.23
CA PHE A 284 -15.28 11.43 -21.17
C PHE A 284 -15.58 12.84 -21.70
N ASN A 285 -14.69 13.80 -21.46
CA ASN A 285 -14.83 15.16 -21.98
C ASN A 285 -14.71 15.24 -23.51
N GLN A 286 -13.94 14.32 -24.10
CA GLN A 286 -13.79 14.20 -25.55
C GLN A 286 -15.00 13.53 -26.24
N THR A 287 -15.91 12.91 -25.48
CA THR A 287 -17.13 12.31 -26.06
C THR A 287 -18.18 13.37 -26.35
N SER A 288 -19.04 13.10 -27.34
CA SER A 288 -20.14 13.98 -27.76
C SER A 288 -21.45 13.21 -27.91
N GLY A 289 -22.54 13.95 -28.15
CA GLY A 289 -23.86 13.40 -28.41
C GLY A 289 -24.42 12.55 -27.26
N ILE A 290 -25.20 11.53 -27.61
CA ILE A 290 -25.91 10.66 -26.65
C ILE A 290 -24.96 9.99 -25.67
N LYS A 291 -23.75 9.63 -26.11
CA LYS A 291 -22.75 9.02 -25.22
C LYS A 291 -22.38 9.95 -24.07
N LYS A 292 -22.15 11.23 -24.34
CA LYS A 292 -21.85 12.24 -23.31
C LYS A 292 -23.00 12.39 -22.31
N VAL A 293 -24.24 12.44 -22.82
CA VAL A 293 -25.44 12.53 -21.97
C VAL A 293 -25.50 11.31 -21.02
N LEU A 294 -25.32 10.10 -21.54
CA LEU A 294 -25.35 8.87 -20.73
C LEU A 294 -24.23 8.84 -19.68
N ILE A 295 -23.02 9.28 -20.02
CA ILE A 295 -21.90 9.36 -19.08
C ILE A 295 -22.23 10.34 -17.95
N ASN A 296 -22.72 11.55 -18.28
CA ASN A 296 -23.10 12.56 -17.30
C ASN A 296 -24.21 12.05 -16.36
N GLN A 297 -25.24 11.41 -16.93
CA GLN A 297 -26.32 10.79 -16.15
C GLN A 297 -25.77 9.66 -15.24
N THR A 298 -24.84 8.86 -15.74
CA THR A 298 -24.19 7.81 -14.93
C THR A 298 -23.49 8.39 -13.71
N ILE A 299 -22.72 9.48 -13.89
CA ILE A 299 -22.00 10.15 -12.80
C ILE A 299 -22.99 10.77 -11.81
N ASN A 300 -24.00 11.51 -12.30
CA ASN A 300 -24.98 12.18 -11.45
C ASN A 300 -25.80 11.18 -10.62
N LEU A 301 -26.37 10.16 -11.26
CA LEU A 301 -27.15 9.13 -10.56
C LEU A 301 -26.28 8.29 -9.62
N GLY A 302 -25.02 8.04 -10.01
CA GLY A 302 -24.08 7.37 -9.13
C GLY A 302 -23.76 8.17 -7.87
N LYS A 303 -23.51 9.48 -7.97
CA LYS A 303 -23.34 10.39 -6.83
C LYS A 303 -24.59 10.45 -5.95
N LYS A 304 -25.78 10.56 -6.57
CA LYS A 304 -27.06 10.53 -5.86
C LYS A 304 -27.25 9.23 -5.06
N LYS A 305 -26.86 8.07 -5.64
CA LYS A 305 -26.88 6.78 -4.95
C LYS A 305 -25.94 6.75 -3.74
N LEU A 306 -24.73 7.29 -3.86
CA LEU A 306 -23.75 7.38 -2.77
C LEU A 306 -24.28 8.23 -1.61
N ASN A 307 -24.98 9.31 -1.91
CA ASN A 307 -25.62 10.19 -0.93
C ASN A 307 -26.90 9.57 -0.33
N LYS A 308 -27.27 8.35 -0.74
CA LYS A 308 -28.52 7.66 -0.30
C LYS A 308 -29.81 8.45 -0.60
N GLU A 309 -29.79 9.24 -1.66
CA GLU A 309 -30.94 9.99 -2.15
C GLU A 309 -31.93 9.08 -2.91
N ASN A 310 -33.21 9.36 -2.79
CA ASN A 310 -34.25 8.59 -3.47
C ASN A 310 -34.27 8.89 -4.97
N PHE A 311 -34.45 7.85 -5.78
CA PHE A 311 -34.65 7.95 -7.22
C PHE A 311 -36.14 8.04 -7.58
N SER A 312 -36.49 8.96 -8.46
CA SER A 312 -37.78 8.95 -9.17
C SER A 312 -37.89 7.72 -10.07
N SER A 313 -39.09 7.42 -10.57
CA SER A 313 -39.32 6.29 -11.50
C SER A 313 -38.50 6.40 -12.77
N ILE A 314 -38.36 7.62 -13.32
CA ILE A 314 -37.56 7.91 -14.53
C ILE A 314 -36.07 7.71 -14.22
N GLU A 315 -35.57 8.17 -13.06
CA GLU A 315 -34.18 8.00 -12.66
C GLU A 315 -33.83 6.53 -12.42
N LYS A 316 -34.75 5.71 -11.89
CA LYS A 316 -34.56 4.25 -11.77
C LYS A 316 -34.34 3.59 -13.12
N LEU A 317 -35.17 3.94 -14.13
CA LEU A 317 -35.04 3.44 -15.50
C LEU A 317 -33.73 3.92 -16.14
N THR A 318 -33.43 5.20 -16.02
CA THR A 318 -32.17 5.78 -16.54
C THR A 318 -30.95 5.13 -15.89
N ASN A 319 -30.97 4.91 -14.57
CA ASN A 319 -29.88 4.25 -13.87
C ASN A 319 -29.67 2.80 -14.32
N PHE A 320 -30.76 2.07 -14.64
CA PHE A 320 -30.66 0.72 -15.20
C PHE A 320 -29.99 0.73 -16.59
N ILE A 321 -30.31 1.71 -17.45
CA ILE A 321 -29.66 1.90 -18.75
C ILE A 321 -28.18 2.24 -18.56
N CYS A 322 -27.87 3.18 -17.66
CA CYS A 322 -26.49 3.55 -17.31
C CYS A 322 -25.68 2.35 -16.79
N GLU A 323 -26.29 1.47 -16.00
CA GLU A 323 -25.64 0.25 -15.51
C GLU A 323 -25.23 -0.66 -16.68
N LYS A 324 -26.14 -0.93 -17.63
CA LYS A 324 -25.89 -1.81 -18.76
C LYS A 324 -24.92 -1.23 -19.80
N LEU A 325 -25.10 0.05 -20.15
CA LEU A 325 -24.40 0.65 -21.29
C LEU A 325 -23.10 1.37 -20.91
N VAL A 326 -22.96 1.84 -19.67
CA VAL A 326 -21.79 2.60 -19.23
C VAL A 326 -20.99 1.82 -18.18
N ARG A 327 -21.55 1.58 -16.97
CA ARG A 327 -20.80 0.97 -15.86
C ARG A 327 -20.27 -0.40 -16.20
N ARG A 328 -21.07 -1.26 -16.84
CA ARG A 328 -20.63 -2.60 -17.27
C ARG A 328 -19.48 -2.53 -18.29
N LYS A 329 -19.52 -1.57 -19.24
CA LYS A 329 -18.42 -1.38 -20.21
C LYS A 329 -17.13 -0.93 -19.54
N ILE A 330 -17.25 0.01 -18.59
CA ILE A 330 -16.10 0.45 -17.80
C ILE A 330 -15.53 -0.74 -17.02
N LYS A 331 -16.36 -1.47 -16.30
CA LYS A 331 -15.95 -2.63 -15.51
C LYS A 331 -15.23 -3.70 -16.34
N ASN A 332 -15.68 -3.91 -17.59
CA ASN A 332 -15.06 -4.87 -18.50
C ASN A 332 -13.62 -4.49 -18.88
N GLN A 333 -13.26 -3.20 -18.88
CA GLN A 333 -11.86 -2.77 -19.11
C GLN A 333 -10.93 -3.22 -17.98
N PHE A 334 -11.48 -3.50 -16.79
CA PHE A 334 -10.79 -4.02 -15.63
C PHE A 334 -11.01 -5.53 -15.43
N GLY A 335 -11.35 -6.27 -16.50
CA GLY A 335 -11.57 -7.71 -16.48
C GLY A 335 -13.00 -8.15 -16.12
N GLY A 336 -13.92 -7.23 -15.84
CA GLY A 336 -15.34 -7.50 -15.63
C GLY A 336 -15.73 -8.05 -14.25
N SER A 337 -14.79 -8.58 -13.47
CA SER A 337 -15.06 -9.23 -12.17
C SER A 337 -14.86 -8.33 -10.95
N LEU A 338 -14.30 -7.12 -11.14
CA LEU A 338 -13.94 -6.25 -10.03
C LEU A 338 -15.14 -5.95 -9.11
N LYS A 339 -15.00 -6.30 -7.84
CA LYS A 339 -15.97 -6.05 -6.77
C LYS A 339 -15.64 -4.76 -6.01
N ALA A 340 -14.35 -4.58 -5.67
CA ALA A 340 -13.88 -3.37 -5.02
C ALA A 340 -12.39 -3.12 -5.25
N PHE A 341 -12.04 -1.84 -5.34
CA PHE A 341 -10.72 -1.34 -5.00
C PHE A 341 -10.66 -1.04 -3.50
N ILE A 342 -9.52 -1.33 -2.87
CA ILE A 342 -9.25 -0.95 -1.48
C ILE A 342 -8.18 0.14 -1.49
N SER A 343 -8.54 1.34 -1.10
CA SER A 343 -7.64 2.50 -1.05
C SER A 343 -6.99 2.61 0.32
N GLY A 344 -5.67 2.56 0.35
CA GLY A 344 -4.88 2.73 1.57
C GLY A 344 -3.65 3.59 1.34
N GLY A 345 -2.91 3.85 2.43
CA GLY A 345 -1.63 4.52 2.36
C GLY A 345 -1.67 6.06 2.22
N GLY A 346 -2.83 6.67 2.11
CA GLY A 346 -3.01 8.14 2.04
C GLY A 346 -4.47 8.51 1.87
N ALA A 347 -4.79 9.79 2.01
CA ALA A 347 -6.15 10.31 1.84
C ALA A 347 -6.57 10.25 0.36
N LEU A 348 -7.72 9.63 0.09
CA LEU A 348 -8.35 9.65 -1.21
C LEU A 348 -9.17 10.94 -1.35
N ASP A 349 -8.95 11.68 -2.43
CA ASP A 349 -9.73 12.88 -2.72
C ASP A 349 -11.23 12.55 -2.85
N LYS A 350 -12.09 13.41 -2.28
CA LYS A 350 -13.54 13.23 -2.26
C LYS A 350 -14.14 13.13 -3.67
N GLU A 351 -13.70 13.99 -4.59
CA GLU A 351 -14.24 14.01 -5.95
C GLU A 351 -13.82 12.76 -6.72
N VAL A 352 -12.54 12.36 -6.60
CA VAL A 352 -12.00 11.14 -7.19
C VAL A 352 -12.75 9.90 -6.67
N GLY A 353 -12.89 9.77 -5.35
CA GLY A 353 -13.62 8.67 -4.74
C GLY A 353 -15.10 8.63 -5.17
N SER A 354 -15.79 9.79 -5.17
CA SER A 354 -17.18 9.90 -5.60
C SER A 354 -17.35 9.53 -7.08
N PHE A 355 -16.44 10.00 -7.93
CA PHE A 355 -16.46 9.69 -9.36
C PHE A 355 -16.29 8.20 -9.63
N LEU A 356 -15.26 7.56 -9.06
CA LEU A 356 -15.00 6.14 -9.29
C LEU A 356 -16.18 5.26 -8.85
N ASN A 357 -16.72 5.52 -7.67
CA ASN A 357 -17.91 4.81 -7.20
C ASN A 357 -19.12 5.05 -8.11
N ALA A 358 -19.34 6.29 -8.57
CA ALA A 358 -20.47 6.64 -9.43
C ALA A 358 -20.43 5.93 -10.79
N ILE A 359 -19.24 5.72 -11.35
CA ILE A 359 -19.06 5.04 -12.65
C ILE A 359 -18.96 3.51 -12.55
N GLY A 360 -19.18 2.93 -11.36
CA GLY A 360 -19.24 1.48 -11.16
C GLY A 360 -17.91 0.81 -10.82
N LEU A 361 -16.95 1.58 -10.30
CA LEU A 361 -15.68 1.09 -9.75
C LEU A 361 -15.68 1.33 -8.22
N PRO A 362 -16.31 0.44 -7.43
CA PRO A 362 -16.39 0.62 -5.98
C PRO A 362 -15.00 0.78 -5.38
N THR A 363 -14.80 1.85 -4.63
CA THR A 363 -13.52 2.19 -4.01
C THR A 363 -13.75 2.43 -2.52
N LEU A 364 -13.20 1.51 -1.70
CA LEU A 364 -13.32 1.53 -0.25
C LEU A 364 -12.06 2.14 0.33
N GLN A 365 -12.20 3.19 1.12
CA GLN A 365 -11.08 3.84 1.78
C GLN A 365 -10.84 3.21 3.15
N GLY A 366 -9.59 2.82 3.43
CA GLY A 366 -9.12 2.38 4.74
C GLY A 366 -8.03 3.29 5.30
N TYR A 367 -7.84 3.20 6.61
CA TYR A 367 -6.84 3.94 7.36
C TYR A 367 -5.95 3.02 8.18
N GLY A 368 -4.71 3.41 8.27
CA GLY A 368 -3.72 2.81 9.14
C GLY A 368 -2.30 3.21 8.77
N LEU A 369 -1.36 2.70 9.53
CA LEU A 369 0.06 2.95 9.41
C LEU A 369 0.83 1.66 9.70
N THR A 370 2.11 1.59 9.34
CA THR A 370 2.91 0.38 9.58
C THR A 370 2.83 -0.06 11.04
N GLU A 371 2.82 0.90 11.96
CA GLU A 371 2.71 0.71 13.40
C GLU A 371 1.35 0.13 13.88
N THR A 372 0.39 -0.08 12.97
CA THR A 372 -0.92 -0.71 13.26
C THR A 372 -1.19 -1.98 12.45
N SER A 373 -0.20 -2.62 11.85
CA SER A 373 -0.16 -3.95 11.19
C SER A 373 -1.02 -4.14 9.91
N PRO A 374 -1.30 -3.21 9.01
CA PRO A 374 -1.33 -1.76 9.18
C PRO A 374 -2.72 -1.17 9.44
N VAL A 375 -3.84 -1.94 9.28
CA VAL A 375 -5.21 -1.39 9.17
C VAL A 375 -5.84 -1.14 10.53
N VAL A 376 -6.35 0.07 10.73
CA VAL A 376 -7.19 0.44 11.88
C VAL A 376 -8.66 0.36 11.52
N SER A 377 -9.06 0.92 10.37
CA SER A 377 -10.46 1.00 9.92
C SER A 377 -10.57 0.91 8.41
N CYS A 378 -11.76 0.56 7.91
CA CYS A 378 -12.07 0.56 6.48
C CYS A 378 -13.57 0.79 6.26
N ASN A 379 -13.93 1.44 5.13
CA ASN A 379 -15.32 1.52 4.65
C ASN A 379 -15.81 0.13 4.21
N SER A 380 -17.10 -0.15 4.40
CA SER A 380 -17.75 -1.35 3.88
C SER A 380 -18.40 -1.08 2.53
N ILE A 381 -18.61 -2.13 1.74
CA ILE A 381 -19.28 -2.03 0.44
C ILE A 381 -20.74 -1.57 0.58
N ASP A 382 -21.39 -1.89 1.70
CA ASP A 382 -22.79 -1.57 1.98
C ASP A 382 -22.99 -0.13 2.49
N ASP A 383 -21.94 0.49 3.04
CA ASP A 383 -22.00 1.86 3.57
C ASP A 383 -20.70 2.63 3.25
N ILE A 384 -20.53 3.00 1.99
CA ILE A 384 -19.38 3.76 1.52
C ILE A 384 -19.59 5.24 1.89
N ARG A 385 -18.74 5.77 2.77
CA ARG A 385 -18.71 7.20 3.12
C ARG A 385 -17.39 7.81 2.69
N ILE A 386 -17.41 8.50 1.55
CA ILE A 386 -16.21 8.96 0.84
C ILE A 386 -15.29 9.82 1.72
N GLU A 387 -15.85 10.65 2.60
CA GLU A 387 -15.05 11.55 3.46
C GLU A 387 -14.53 10.87 4.75
N THR A 388 -14.78 9.58 4.91
CA THR A 388 -14.36 8.81 6.08
C THR A 388 -13.48 7.64 5.67
N VAL A 389 -12.76 7.11 6.64
CA VAL A 389 -11.96 5.90 6.51
C VAL A 389 -12.67 4.67 7.11
N GLY A 390 -14.00 4.76 7.24
CA GLY A 390 -14.84 3.67 7.71
C GLY A 390 -14.87 3.52 9.24
N ILE A 391 -15.24 2.32 9.66
CA ILE A 391 -15.38 1.96 11.07
C ILE A 391 -14.14 1.18 11.50
N PRO A 392 -13.59 1.42 12.71
CA PRO A 392 -12.51 0.61 13.25
C PRO A 392 -12.84 -0.89 13.23
N PHE A 393 -11.85 -1.71 12.87
CA PHE A 393 -12.02 -3.16 12.90
C PHE A 393 -12.26 -3.64 14.34
N LYS A 394 -12.99 -4.74 14.47
CA LYS A 394 -13.25 -5.36 15.77
C LYS A 394 -11.94 -5.63 16.52
N GLY A 395 -11.87 -5.21 17.77
CA GLY A 395 -10.66 -5.32 18.59
C GLY A 395 -9.72 -4.10 18.53
N ASN A 396 -9.90 -3.20 17.56
CA ASN A 396 -9.16 -1.95 17.49
C ASN A 396 -9.93 -0.85 18.25
N LEU A 397 -9.39 -0.42 19.38
CA LEU A 397 -9.93 0.71 20.13
C LEU A 397 -9.32 2.00 19.56
N VAL A 398 -10.17 2.97 19.27
CA VAL A 398 -9.75 4.28 18.73
C VAL A 398 -10.36 5.37 19.60
N LYS A 399 -9.56 6.33 20.01
CA LYS A 399 -10.03 7.57 20.67
C LYS A 399 -9.34 8.79 20.06
N ILE A 400 -9.95 9.93 20.24
CA ILE A 400 -9.38 11.23 19.83
C ILE A 400 -8.89 11.93 21.10
N ALA A 401 -7.64 12.35 21.11
CA ALA A 401 -7.04 13.14 22.19
C ALA A 401 -7.55 14.60 22.15
N ASP A 402 -7.28 15.38 23.20
CA ASP A 402 -7.75 16.78 23.33
C ASP A 402 -7.21 17.68 22.21
N ASP A 403 -6.03 17.37 21.68
CA ASP A 403 -5.41 18.07 20.55
C ASP A 403 -5.87 17.55 19.17
N GLY A 404 -6.84 16.62 19.15
CA GLY A 404 -7.38 16.03 17.94
C GLY A 404 -6.57 14.84 17.40
N GLU A 405 -5.49 14.42 18.07
CA GLU A 405 -4.69 13.27 17.63
C GLU A 405 -5.46 11.96 17.78
N ILE A 406 -5.39 11.10 16.76
CA ILE A 406 -5.96 9.77 16.78
C ILE A 406 -5.05 8.85 17.57
N LEU A 407 -5.59 8.21 18.60
CA LEU A 407 -4.91 7.21 19.40
C LEU A 407 -5.52 5.84 19.12
N VAL A 408 -4.65 4.83 18.98
CA VAL A 408 -5.06 3.44 18.69
C VAL A 408 -4.55 2.50 19.76
N LYS A 409 -5.39 1.57 20.20
CA LYS A 409 -5.02 0.48 21.11
C LYS A 409 -5.66 -0.82 20.63
N GLY A 410 -4.90 -1.89 20.61
CA GLY A 410 -5.38 -3.21 20.19
C GLY A 410 -4.21 -4.12 19.85
N GLU A 411 -4.52 -5.36 19.50
CA GLU A 411 -3.50 -6.33 19.10
C GLU A 411 -2.81 -5.94 17.79
N ASN A 412 -3.49 -5.13 16.95
CA ASN A 412 -2.93 -4.58 15.72
C ASN A 412 -1.76 -3.60 15.94
N VAL A 413 -1.57 -3.07 17.15
CA VAL A 413 -0.48 -2.12 17.44
C VAL A 413 0.85 -2.86 17.49
N MET A 414 1.90 -2.23 16.92
CA MET A 414 3.27 -2.76 16.90
C MET A 414 3.80 -3.08 18.30
N LEU A 415 4.79 -3.94 18.37
CA LEU A 415 5.53 -4.22 19.60
C LEU A 415 6.53 -3.12 19.99
N GLY A 416 6.83 -2.23 19.06
CA GLY A 416 7.79 -1.13 19.20
C GLY A 416 8.71 -1.00 17.99
N TYR A 417 9.68 -0.09 18.08
CA TYR A 417 10.73 0.05 17.08
C TYR A 417 11.94 -0.81 17.47
N TRP A 418 12.49 -1.53 16.49
CA TRP A 418 13.64 -2.41 16.67
C TRP A 418 14.84 -1.64 17.20
N LYS A 419 15.40 -2.10 18.32
CA LYS A 419 16.54 -1.49 19.02
C LYS A 419 16.38 0.02 19.31
N ASN A 420 15.15 0.53 19.41
CA ASN A 420 14.91 1.95 19.61
C ASN A 420 13.79 2.20 20.63
N GLU A 421 14.12 1.95 21.89
CA GLU A 421 13.19 2.11 23.02
C GLU A 421 12.78 3.56 23.22
N GLU A 422 13.70 4.51 23.04
CA GLU A 422 13.41 5.95 23.17
C GLU A 422 12.28 6.40 22.22
N GLU A 423 12.40 6.05 20.95
CA GLU A 423 11.36 6.39 19.96
C GLU A 423 10.07 5.59 20.19
N THR A 424 10.17 4.36 20.69
CA THR A 424 9.01 3.56 21.06
C THR A 424 8.23 4.25 22.19
N ASN A 425 8.89 4.68 23.25
CA ASN A 425 8.26 5.33 24.40
C ASN A 425 7.65 6.72 24.05
N LYS A 426 8.15 7.37 23.00
CA LYS A 426 7.54 8.64 22.51
C LYS A 426 6.14 8.42 21.94
N VAL A 427 5.90 7.27 21.29
CA VAL A 427 4.66 7.01 20.55
C VAL A 427 3.76 5.97 21.21
N LEU A 428 4.28 5.08 22.07
CA LEU A 428 3.52 4.10 22.83
C LEU A 428 3.44 4.51 24.30
N LYS A 429 2.25 4.87 24.79
CA LYS A 429 2.01 5.28 26.18
C LYS A 429 0.77 4.56 26.70
N ASP A 430 0.89 3.84 27.81
CA ASP A 430 -0.21 3.10 28.45
C ASP A 430 -0.96 2.15 27.50
N GLY A 431 -0.23 1.58 26.54
CA GLY A 431 -0.76 0.70 25.50
C GLY A 431 -1.52 1.41 24.38
N TRP A 432 -1.49 2.75 24.34
CA TRP A 432 -2.01 3.56 23.24
C TRP A 432 -0.89 4.01 22.32
N LEU A 433 -1.08 3.79 21.03
CA LEU A 433 -0.25 4.35 19.98
C LEU A 433 -0.73 5.76 19.64
N TYR A 434 0.16 6.74 19.76
CA TYR A 434 -0.01 8.11 19.28
C TYR A 434 0.38 8.13 17.80
N THR A 435 -0.62 8.25 16.92
CA THR A 435 -0.44 8.01 15.48
C THR A 435 0.23 9.18 14.75
N GLY A 436 0.18 10.37 15.32
CA GLY A 436 0.57 11.61 14.64
C GLY A 436 -0.43 12.05 13.58
N ASP A 437 -1.58 11.40 13.43
CA ASP A 437 -2.66 11.77 12.52
C ASP A 437 -3.78 12.46 13.31
N ILE A 438 -4.36 13.51 12.75
CA ILE A 438 -5.45 14.28 13.35
C ILE A 438 -6.77 13.83 12.72
N GLY A 439 -7.79 13.69 13.56
CA GLY A 439 -9.10 13.26 13.06
C GLY A 439 -10.22 13.43 14.06
N LYS A 440 -11.39 12.96 13.66
CA LYS A 440 -12.60 12.97 14.49
C LYS A 440 -13.53 11.84 14.09
N PHE A 441 -14.49 11.55 14.94
CA PHE A 441 -15.60 10.67 14.59
C PHE A 441 -16.77 11.46 13.98
N ASP A 442 -17.38 10.90 12.94
CA ASP A 442 -18.68 11.27 12.40
C ASP A 442 -19.65 10.11 12.67
N GLY A 443 -20.35 10.17 13.79
CA GLY A 443 -21.03 9.03 14.37
C GLY A 443 -20.04 7.91 14.70
N LYS A 444 -20.19 6.74 14.07
CA LYS A 444 -19.26 5.61 14.23
C LYS A 444 -18.10 5.57 13.24
N PHE A 445 -18.09 6.50 12.27
CA PHE A 445 -17.10 6.54 11.20
C PHE A 445 -15.91 7.43 11.59
N LEU A 446 -14.70 6.93 11.39
CA LEU A 446 -13.49 7.70 11.60
C LEU A 446 -13.22 8.59 10.36
N LYS A 447 -12.92 9.86 10.60
CA LYS A 447 -12.53 10.83 9.58
C LYS A 447 -11.16 11.39 9.90
N ILE A 448 -10.22 11.21 8.97
CA ILE A 448 -8.89 11.82 9.06
C ILE A 448 -8.98 13.23 8.49
N THR A 449 -8.45 14.20 9.20
CA THR A 449 -8.45 15.58 8.75
C THR A 449 -7.07 16.04 8.30
N ASP A 450 -6.00 15.58 8.97
CA ASP A 450 -4.64 15.98 8.66
C ASP A 450 -3.58 15.06 9.27
N ARG A 451 -2.31 15.42 9.06
CA ARG A 451 -1.17 14.82 9.72
C ARG A 451 -0.38 15.88 10.49
N LYS A 452 -0.19 15.66 11.79
CA LYS A 452 0.41 16.63 12.74
C LYS A 452 1.74 17.23 12.26
N LYS A 453 2.58 16.40 11.59
CA LYS A 453 3.89 16.81 11.07
C LYS A 453 3.84 17.52 9.71
N ASP A 454 2.75 17.42 8.99
CA ASP A 454 2.60 17.99 7.63
C ASP A 454 1.77 19.28 7.65
N ILE A 455 1.11 19.60 8.78
CA ILE A 455 0.39 20.86 8.97
C ILE A 455 1.35 22.03 8.81
N ILE A 456 0.95 22.99 7.99
CA ILE A 456 1.61 24.29 7.87
C ILE A 456 1.05 25.21 8.95
N ILE A 457 1.91 25.74 9.81
CA ILE A 457 1.52 26.69 10.85
C ILE A 457 1.87 28.09 10.36
N THR A 458 0.86 28.95 10.23
CA THR A 458 1.07 30.35 9.85
C THR A 458 1.70 31.14 10.98
N PRO A 459 2.32 32.32 10.73
CA PRO A 459 2.78 33.21 11.80
C PRO A 459 1.67 33.63 12.75
N GLY A 460 0.40 33.58 12.35
CA GLY A 460 -0.78 33.82 13.17
C GLY A 460 -1.23 32.63 14.03
N GLY A 461 -0.55 31.48 13.94
CA GLY A 461 -0.90 30.27 14.69
C GLY A 461 -2.01 29.43 14.05
N GLU A 462 -2.42 29.74 12.83
CA GLU A 462 -3.48 28.99 12.12
C GLU A 462 -2.89 27.75 11.44
N ASN A 463 -3.63 26.65 11.49
CA ASN A 463 -3.26 25.37 10.90
C ASN A 463 -3.82 25.23 9.48
N ILE A 464 -2.95 24.95 8.51
CA ILE A 464 -3.32 24.76 7.10
C ILE A 464 -2.90 23.36 6.66
N SER A 465 -3.82 22.63 6.06
CA SER A 465 -3.55 21.34 5.42
C SER A 465 -3.00 21.50 4.00
N PRO A 466 -1.71 21.26 3.75
CA PRO A 466 -1.17 21.34 2.40
C PRO A 466 -1.75 20.27 1.47
N ILE A 467 -2.04 19.09 2.00
CA ILE A 467 -2.58 17.95 1.22
C ILE A 467 -3.93 18.29 0.60
N LYS A 468 -4.79 19.02 1.31
CA LYS A 468 -6.09 19.47 0.81
C LYS A 468 -5.93 20.34 -0.44
N ILE A 469 -4.97 21.27 -0.41
CA ILE A 469 -4.70 22.20 -1.51
C ILE A 469 -4.03 21.45 -2.68
N GLU A 470 -3.06 20.59 -2.39
CA GLU A 470 -2.36 19.76 -3.38
C GLU A 470 -3.32 18.82 -4.11
N ASN A 471 -4.28 18.24 -3.40
CA ASN A 471 -5.32 17.40 -4.02
C ASN A 471 -6.15 18.20 -5.03
N ASP A 472 -6.53 19.44 -4.73
CA ASP A 472 -7.27 20.27 -5.67
C ASP A 472 -6.41 20.69 -6.87
N LEU A 473 -5.14 21.01 -6.66
CA LEU A 473 -4.19 21.30 -7.74
C LEU A 473 -4.00 20.10 -8.67
N ASN A 474 -3.80 18.93 -8.10
CA ASN A 474 -3.55 17.69 -8.86
C ASN A 474 -4.79 17.14 -9.59
N LYS A 475 -5.97 17.75 -9.46
CA LYS A 475 -7.15 17.48 -10.31
C LYS A 475 -7.03 18.13 -11.68
N SER A 476 -6.27 19.21 -11.78
CA SER A 476 -6.06 19.90 -13.05
C SER A 476 -5.29 19.02 -14.03
N TYR A 477 -5.78 18.94 -15.29
CA TYR A 477 -5.08 18.20 -16.35
C TYR A 477 -3.72 18.84 -16.74
N LEU A 478 -3.46 20.06 -16.28
CA LEU A 478 -2.20 20.77 -16.50
C LEU A 478 -1.12 20.39 -15.50
N ILE A 479 -1.51 19.90 -14.31
CA ILE A 479 -0.63 19.67 -13.18
C ILE A 479 -0.52 18.17 -12.91
N GLU A 480 0.68 17.64 -13.04
CA GLU A 480 0.95 16.24 -12.73
C GLU A 480 1.26 16.03 -11.26
N GLN A 481 2.05 16.93 -10.69
CA GLN A 481 2.43 16.89 -9.27
C GLN A 481 2.51 18.30 -8.70
N SER A 482 2.14 18.45 -7.44
CA SER A 482 2.28 19.72 -6.72
C SER A 482 2.76 19.49 -5.30
N LEU A 483 3.48 20.48 -4.75
CA LEU A 483 3.89 20.54 -3.35
C LEU A 483 3.69 21.95 -2.81
N VAL A 484 2.83 22.10 -1.81
CA VAL A 484 2.53 23.37 -1.15
C VAL A 484 3.47 23.54 0.05
N TYR A 485 4.02 24.76 0.20
CA TYR A 485 4.91 25.15 1.29
C TYR A 485 4.55 26.54 1.83
N GLY A 486 4.76 26.75 3.13
CA GLY A 486 4.47 28.02 3.78
C GLY A 486 4.59 28.00 5.30
N ASP A 487 5.21 26.95 5.85
CA ASP A 487 5.39 26.81 7.30
C ASP A 487 6.20 27.98 7.89
N GLY A 488 5.63 28.70 8.86
CA GLY A 488 6.22 29.92 9.42
C GLY A 488 6.34 31.10 8.44
N LYS A 489 5.70 31.03 7.25
CA LYS A 489 5.79 32.05 6.19
C LYS A 489 4.50 32.88 6.08
N PRO A 490 4.58 34.12 5.53
CA PRO A 490 3.43 35.00 5.46
C PRO A 490 2.32 34.56 4.49
N TYR A 491 2.60 33.64 3.60
CA TYR A 491 1.65 33.08 2.64
C TYR A 491 2.12 31.72 2.11
N LEU A 492 1.25 31.05 1.36
CA LEU A 492 1.57 29.78 0.73
C LEU A 492 2.17 29.96 -0.66
N VAL A 493 3.15 29.13 -0.97
CA VAL A 493 3.75 28.96 -2.30
C VAL A 493 3.65 27.51 -2.77
N CYS A 494 3.77 27.29 -4.08
CA CYS A 494 3.64 25.95 -4.63
C CYS A 494 4.74 25.62 -5.65
N LEU A 495 5.31 24.43 -5.56
CA LEU A 495 6.11 23.80 -6.61
C LEU A 495 5.16 22.99 -7.47
N ILE A 496 5.23 23.17 -8.79
CA ILE A 496 4.34 22.55 -9.77
C ILE A 496 5.16 21.81 -10.81
N ILE A 497 4.78 20.58 -11.10
CA ILE A 497 5.25 19.80 -12.24
C ILE A 497 4.10 19.69 -13.23
N LEU A 498 4.38 20.03 -14.48
CA LEU A 498 3.41 20.01 -15.55
C LEU A 498 3.20 18.60 -16.09
N SER A 499 2.01 18.31 -16.58
CA SER A 499 1.73 17.10 -17.34
C SER A 499 2.54 17.09 -18.64
N SER A 500 3.10 15.92 -19.01
CA SER A 500 4.03 15.74 -20.13
C SER A 500 3.49 16.15 -21.51
N ASP A 501 2.17 16.22 -21.66
CA ASP A 501 1.51 16.49 -22.94
C ASP A 501 1.32 17.99 -23.25
N TYR A 502 1.89 18.88 -22.42
CA TYR A 502 1.60 20.31 -22.50
C TYR A 502 2.75 21.11 -23.12
N LYS A 503 2.47 21.92 -24.19
CA LYS A 503 3.38 22.84 -24.86
C LYS A 503 3.06 24.31 -24.49
N GLU A 504 4.12 25.18 -24.48
CA GLU A 504 3.98 26.60 -24.11
C GLU A 504 2.80 27.36 -24.76
N PRO A 505 2.23 28.40 -24.12
CA PRO A 505 2.71 29.13 -22.92
C PRO A 505 2.09 28.60 -21.61
N TYR A 506 2.94 28.17 -20.68
CA TYR A 506 2.52 27.50 -19.44
C TYR A 506 2.08 28.46 -18.34
N LYS A 507 2.83 29.55 -18.13
CA LYS A 507 2.76 30.34 -16.91
C LYS A 507 1.40 31.00 -16.72
N GLU A 508 0.84 31.59 -17.78
CA GLU A 508 -0.46 32.25 -17.73
C GLU A 508 -1.60 31.27 -17.46
N LYS A 509 -1.56 30.10 -18.10
CA LYS A 509 -2.60 29.08 -17.90
C LYS A 509 -2.56 28.47 -16.50
N ILE A 510 -1.35 28.21 -15.98
CA ILE A 510 -1.19 27.75 -14.58
C ILE A 510 -1.65 28.82 -13.60
N GLN A 511 -1.34 30.10 -13.87
CA GLN A 511 -1.82 31.20 -13.06
C GLN A 511 -3.36 31.24 -13.01
N GLN A 512 -4.02 31.13 -14.16
CA GLN A 512 -5.49 31.10 -14.24
C GLN A 512 -6.08 29.90 -13.49
N GLU A 513 -5.44 28.72 -13.61
CA GLU A 513 -5.88 27.51 -12.90
C GLU A 513 -5.73 27.66 -11.38
N ILE A 514 -4.61 28.20 -10.90
CA ILE A 514 -4.41 28.52 -9.48
C ILE A 514 -5.44 29.53 -8.98
N GLU A 515 -5.73 30.57 -9.74
CA GLU A 515 -6.75 31.58 -9.38
C GLU A 515 -8.14 30.95 -9.26
N LYS A 516 -8.48 30.04 -10.18
CA LYS A 516 -9.74 29.29 -10.13
C LYS A 516 -9.80 28.40 -8.89
N ILE A 517 -8.73 27.67 -8.58
CA ILE A 517 -8.63 26.78 -7.41
C ILE A 517 -8.68 27.60 -6.12
N ASN A 518 -7.97 28.72 -6.07
CA ASN A 518 -7.97 29.64 -4.94
C ASN A 518 -9.34 30.19 -4.54
N LYS A 519 -10.33 30.15 -5.44
CA LYS A 519 -11.71 30.54 -5.11
C LYS A 519 -12.38 29.61 -4.10
N ASN A 520 -11.91 28.37 -4.01
CA ASN A 520 -12.43 27.35 -3.09
C ASN A 520 -11.81 27.43 -1.68
N PHE A 521 -10.82 28.33 -1.47
CA PHE A 521 -10.02 28.39 -0.27
C PHE A 521 -10.14 29.71 0.46
N SER A 522 -9.98 29.68 1.79
CA SER A 522 -9.90 30.86 2.64
C SER A 522 -8.70 31.73 2.27
N LYS A 523 -8.67 32.99 2.75
CA LYS A 523 -7.60 33.94 2.43
C LYS A 523 -6.19 33.41 2.77
N ILE A 524 -6.06 32.68 3.87
CA ILE A 524 -4.79 32.13 4.35
C ILE A 524 -4.36 30.86 3.60
N GLU A 525 -5.31 30.11 3.06
CA GLU A 525 -5.05 28.88 2.30
C GLU A 525 -4.74 29.14 0.82
N LYS A 526 -4.79 30.41 0.35
CA LYS A 526 -4.54 30.75 -1.05
C LYS A 526 -3.07 30.71 -1.41
N ILE A 527 -2.74 30.04 -2.50
CA ILE A 527 -1.42 30.07 -3.10
C ILE A 527 -1.18 31.45 -3.71
N LYS A 528 -0.12 32.13 -3.29
CA LYS A 528 0.25 33.47 -3.76
C LYS A 528 1.26 33.45 -4.89
N LYS A 529 2.21 32.53 -4.84
CA LYS A 529 3.24 32.38 -5.87
C LYS A 529 3.51 30.91 -6.14
N PHE A 530 4.04 30.62 -7.30
CA PHE A 530 4.42 29.26 -7.68
C PHE A 530 5.69 29.26 -8.53
N ILE A 531 6.33 28.10 -8.59
CA ILE A 531 7.43 27.82 -9.50
C ILE A 531 7.17 26.51 -10.23
N ILE A 532 7.48 26.48 -11.53
CA ILE A 532 7.39 25.28 -12.35
C ILE A 532 8.73 24.54 -12.26
N ILE A 533 8.69 23.30 -11.82
CA ILE A 533 9.83 22.40 -11.70
C ILE A 533 9.84 21.47 -12.90
N LYS A 534 11.03 21.31 -13.54
CA LYS A 534 11.20 20.47 -14.72
C LYS A 534 11.29 18.99 -14.37
N ASP A 535 12.02 18.69 -13.29
CA ASP A 535 12.24 17.30 -12.87
C ASP A 535 11.02 16.75 -12.14
N GLN A 536 10.46 15.66 -12.61
CA GLN A 536 9.39 14.94 -11.90
C GLN A 536 9.91 14.43 -10.54
N PHE A 537 9.01 14.38 -9.55
CA PHE A 537 9.29 13.68 -8.31
C PHE A 537 9.06 12.19 -8.54
N THR A 538 10.11 11.38 -8.44
CA THR A 538 10.07 9.93 -8.71
C THR A 538 10.67 9.12 -7.56
N ILE A 539 10.49 7.80 -7.66
CA ILE A 539 11.11 6.87 -6.72
C ILE A 539 12.63 6.85 -6.95
N GLU A 540 13.06 6.86 -8.20
CA GLU A 540 14.46 6.76 -8.63
C GLU A 540 15.29 7.94 -8.13
N ASN A 541 14.75 9.17 -8.17
CA ASN A 541 15.43 10.35 -7.62
C ASN A 541 15.23 10.53 -6.10
N GLY A 542 14.57 9.56 -5.48
CA GLY A 542 14.36 9.51 -4.02
C GLY A 542 13.39 10.54 -3.46
N MET A 543 12.62 11.25 -4.31
CA MET A 543 11.62 12.25 -3.88
C MET A 543 10.25 11.65 -3.62
N MET A 544 10.03 10.41 -4.04
CA MET A 544 8.84 9.63 -3.69
C MET A 544 9.21 8.36 -2.92
N THR A 545 8.25 7.86 -2.17
CA THR A 545 8.30 6.51 -1.60
C THR A 545 7.91 5.49 -2.67
N PRO A 546 8.25 4.18 -2.50
CA PRO A 546 7.77 3.11 -3.38
C PRO A 546 6.23 3.00 -3.45
N THR A 547 5.53 3.57 -2.48
CA THR A 547 4.06 3.70 -2.46
C THR A 547 3.57 5.04 -3.00
N LEU A 548 4.38 5.70 -3.82
CA LEU A 548 4.07 6.93 -4.56
C LEU A 548 3.70 8.15 -3.70
N LYS A 549 4.17 8.22 -2.44
CA LYS A 549 4.03 9.40 -1.56
C LYS A 549 5.21 10.34 -1.73
N LEU A 550 4.95 11.65 -1.73
CA LEU A 550 6.01 12.66 -1.76
C LEU A 550 6.83 12.66 -0.46
N LYS A 551 8.14 12.66 -0.58
CA LYS A 551 9.05 12.89 0.55
C LYS A 551 9.28 14.40 0.70
N ARG A 552 8.29 15.10 1.27
CA ARG A 552 8.22 16.56 1.37
C ARG A 552 9.55 17.19 1.80
N TYR A 553 10.15 16.69 2.89
CA TYR A 553 11.40 17.24 3.42
C TYR A 553 12.57 17.16 2.41
N LYS A 554 12.67 16.08 1.61
CA LYS A 554 13.71 15.95 0.58
C LYS A 554 13.48 16.93 -0.57
N ILE A 555 12.23 17.09 -0.99
CA ILE A 555 11.85 18.02 -2.05
C ILE A 555 12.13 19.45 -1.59
N ILE A 556 11.66 19.83 -0.39
CA ILE A 556 11.88 21.15 0.18
C ILE A 556 13.38 21.44 0.30
N LYS A 557 14.17 20.51 0.83
CA LYS A 557 15.62 20.64 0.95
C LYS A 557 16.31 20.84 -0.41
N LYS A 558 15.89 20.10 -1.45
CA LYS A 558 16.48 20.24 -2.81
C LYS A 558 16.17 21.58 -3.43
N TYR A 559 14.94 22.06 -3.29
CA TYR A 559 14.47 23.31 -3.92
C TYR A 559 14.38 24.49 -2.94
N GLN A 560 15.12 24.42 -1.83
CA GLN A 560 15.07 25.46 -0.78
C GLN A 560 15.38 26.85 -1.31
N LYS A 561 16.40 27.00 -2.14
CA LYS A 561 16.80 28.29 -2.73
C LYS A 561 15.73 28.88 -3.65
N GLU A 562 15.07 28.04 -4.40
CA GLU A 562 13.99 28.42 -5.31
C GLU A 562 12.73 28.80 -4.52
N ILE A 563 12.41 28.05 -3.47
CA ILE A 563 11.29 28.33 -2.56
C ILE A 563 11.49 29.66 -1.85
N GLU A 564 12.70 29.93 -1.31
CA GLU A 564 13.01 31.17 -0.58
C GLU A 564 12.87 32.42 -1.46
N LYS A 565 13.15 32.34 -2.77
CA LYS A 565 12.95 33.45 -3.71
C LYS A 565 11.47 33.80 -3.95
N LEU A 566 10.56 32.93 -3.55
CA LEU A 566 9.13 33.17 -3.70
C LEU A 566 8.56 34.02 -2.56
N PHE A 567 9.26 34.15 -1.45
CA PHE A 567 8.86 34.99 -0.31
C PHE A 567 9.53 36.36 -0.40
#